data_c3337d755c5a0c991cea5771f980281d
#
_entry.id   c3337d755c5a0c991cea5771f980281d
#
_cell.length_a   1.000
_cell.length_b   1.000
_cell.length_c   1.000
_cell.angle_alpha   90.00
_cell.angle_beta   90.00
_cell.angle_gamma   90.00
#
_symmetry.space_group_name_H-M   'P 1'
#
loop_
_entity.id
_entity.type
_entity.pdbx_description
1 polymer ?
#
loop_
_entity_poly.entity_id
_entity_poly.type
_entity_poly.pdbx_seq_one_letter_code
_entity_poly.pdbx_strand_id
1 'polypeptide(L)'
;MSFNFIDKTQYTLDSFLLMDRWLIRMIINTSNVWPEFAENLSLALASKPYVAWYCMKKAPEVQERVEQLVNSAPINADAKQRKDAEEFVVQATDTSIIYTDPSNMIKNCNYIYNWKEEYLLELVDFNNKLVLDIGSGTGRLAFAAAKLARKVYASEPTDMLREYMRDKINKEHISNVVVVDGTVEHIPYEDNTFDIVMSAHVVGDNYEAEIAEMQRVTKPNGYILDCMGEDDRIREKPDEEMLNRGFEYLYHKSTLGGDIYRYRKQVIKN
;
A
#
# COMPACT_ATOMS: atom_id res chain seq x y z
N MET A 1 -8.32 13.89 -3.08
CA MET A 1 -9.45 13.76 -2.12
C MET A 1 -8.91 12.98 -0.95
N SER A 2 -9.03 13.49 0.26
CA SER A 2 -8.79 12.69 1.46
C SER A 2 -9.92 11.66 1.55
N PHE A 3 -9.58 10.41 1.71
CA PHE A 3 -10.56 9.31 1.79
C PHE A 3 -11.25 9.24 3.16
N ASN A 4 -10.80 10.05 4.15
CA ASN A 4 -11.30 10.06 5.53
C ASN A 4 -11.34 8.66 6.17
N PHE A 5 -10.30 7.87 5.96
CA PHE A 5 -10.18 6.53 6.53
C PHE A 5 -10.09 6.53 8.06
N ILE A 6 -9.68 7.65 8.65
CA ILE A 6 -9.52 7.78 10.09
C ILE A 6 -10.34 8.96 10.64
N ASP A 7 -10.79 8.83 11.87
CA ASP A 7 -11.28 9.95 12.66
C ASP A 7 -10.10 10.67 13.30
N LYS A 8 -9.76 11.86 12.81
CA LYS A 8 -8.60 12.64 13.26
C LYS A 8 -8.60 12.94 14.77
N THR A 9 -9.76 12.83 15.44
CA THR A 9 -9.83 13.05 16.89
C THR A 9 -9.29 11.89 17.71
N GLN A 10 -9.14 10.71 17.10
CA GLN A 10 -8.63 9.48 17.73
C GLN A 10 -7.13 9.27 17.48
N TYR A 11 -6.53 10.05 16.60
CA TYR A 11 -5.12 9.94 16.21
C TYR A 11 -4.37 11.23 16.49
N THR A 12 -3.09 11.11 16.74
CA THR A 12 -2.16 12.21 16.93
C THR A 12 -0.92 11.99 16.09
N LEU A 13 -0.02 12.96 16.04
CA LEU A 13 1.28 12.79 15.36
C LEU A 13 2.09 11.61 15.94
N ASP A 14 1.76 11.14 17.14
CA ASP A 14 2.41 9.95 17.73
C ASP A 14 2.16 8.67 16.93
N SER A 15 1.15 8.66 16.04
CA SER A 15 0.96 7.57 15.08
C SER A 15 2.19 7.33 14.18
N PHE A 16 3.04 8.36 14.00
CA PHE A 16 4.29 8.21 13.26
C PHE A 16 5.26 7.25 13.94
N LEU A 17 5.18 7.08 15.26
CA LEU A 17 6.02 6.14 16.03
C LEU A 17 5.70 4.66 15.71
N LEU A 18 4.57 4.40 15.06
CA LEU A 18 4.17 3.07 14.60
C LEU A 18 4.54 2.82 13.13
N MET A 19 5.02 3.85 12.43
CA MET A 19 5.36 3.74 11.01
C MET A 19 6.75 3.20 10.82
N ASP A 20 6.91 2.41 9.76
CA ASP A 20 8.21 1.94 9.31
C ASP A 20 8.93 2.96 8.42
N ARG A 21 10.14 2.57 7.99
CA ARG A 21 11.01 3.41 7.17
C ARG A 21 10.35 3.86 5.87
N TRP A 22 9.60 2.98 5.21
CA TRP A 22 8.97 3.28 3.93
C TRP A 22 7.89 4.37 4.06
N LEU A 23 6.97 4.25 5.05
CA LEU A 23 5.93 5.23 5.32
C LEU A 23 6.51 6.59 5.73
N ILE A 24 7.49 6.60 6.65
CA ILE A 24 8.15 7.85 7.08
C ILE A 24 8.80 8.55 5.89
N ARG A 25 9.55 7.81 5.05
CA ARG A 25 10.18 8.37 3.85
C ARG A 25 9.16 8.98 2.90
N MET A 26 8.07 8.28 2.63
CA MET A 26 7.00 8.75 1.76
C MET A 26 6.37 10.04 2.28
N ILE A 27 6.01 10.10 3.56
CA ILE A 27 5.39 11.27 4.19
C ILE A 27 6.34 12.47 4.17
N ILE A 28 7.59 12.29 4.57
CA ILE A 28 8.56 13.39 4.59
C ILE A 28 8.83 13.91 3.17
N ASN A 29 8.92 13.02 2.17
CA ASN A 29 9.10 13.43 0.77
C ASN A 29 7.91 14.20 0.20
N THR A 30 6.69 13.93 0.64
CA THR A 30 5.49 14.71 0.25
C THR A 30 5.66 16.19 0.58
N SER A 31 6.39 16.53 1.64
CA SER A 31 6.68 17.93 2.00
C SER A 31 7.55 18.69 0.98
N ASN A 32 8.17 18.00 0.01
CA ASN A 32 8.93 18.64 -1.06
C ASN A 32 8.06 19.19 -2.18
N VAL A 33 6.84 18.64 -2.34
CA VAL A 33 5.95 18.95 -3.46
C VAL A 33 4.62 19.59 -3.03
N TRP A 34 4.31 19.59 -1.72
CA TRP A 34 3.13 20.20 -1.16
C TRP A 34 3.48 21.23 -0.07
N PRO A 35 3.55 22.54 -0.42
CA PRO A 35 3.99 23.60 0.50
C PRO A 35 3.15 23.73 1.78
N GLU A 36 1.82 23.70 1.68
CA GLU A 36 0.93 23.78 2.85
C GLU A 36 1.14 22.61 3.81
N PHE A 37 1.37 21.41 3.28
CA PHE A 37 1.72 20.24 4.10
C PHE A 37 3.08 20.44 4.78
N ALA A 38 4.07 20.98 4.08
CA ALA A 38 5.39 21.26 4.63
C ALA A 38 5.33 22.26 5.80
N GLU A 39 4.54 23.33 5.69
CA GLU A 39 4.35 24.34 6.74
C GLU A 39 3.74 23.72 8.00
N ASN A 40 2.66 22.96 7.86
CA ASN A 40 2.00 22.30 8.98
C ASN A 40 2.88 21.18 9.59
N LEU A 41 3.55 20.38 8.75
CA LEU A 41 4.46 19.32 9.21
C LEU A 41 5.64 19.91 9.99
N SER A 42 6.18 21.06 9.55
CA SER A 42 7.27 21.76 10.27
C SER A 42 6.87 22.14 11.68
N LEU A 43 5.69 22.73 11.85
CA LEU A 43 5.18 23.14 13.16
C LEU A 43 4.81 21.93 14.05
N ALA A 44 4.21 20.90 13.46
CA ALA A 44 3.86 19.66 14.16
C ALA A 44 5.11 18.93 14.68
N LEU A 45 6.15 18.76 13.84
CA LEU A 45 7.41 18.13 14.23
C LEU A 45 8.18 18.94 15.26
N ALA A 46 8.25 20.27 15.11
CA ALA A 46 8.87 21.15 16.11
C ALA A 46 8.15 21.12 17.46
N SER A 47 6.86 20.85 17.46
CA SER A 47 6.04 20.71 18.68
C SER A 47 6.22 19.36 19.38
N LYS A 48 6.69 18.33 18.65
CA LYS A 48 6.95 16.97 19.15
C LYS A 48 8.36 16.51 18.76
N PRO A 49 9.41 17.02 19.41
CA PRO A 49 10.80 16.73 19.02
C PRO A 49 11.17 15.24 19.00
N TYR A 50 10.51 14.43 19.83
CA TYR A 50 10.70 12.99 19.88
C TYR A 50 10.17 12.27 18.62
N VAL A 51 9.08 12.78 18.01
CA VAL A 51 8.59 12.28 16.73
C VAL A 51 9.56 12.65 15.61
N ALA A 52 10.03 13.89 15.59
CA ALA A 52 11.07 14.32 14.63
C ALA A 52 12.33 13.45 14.75
N TRP A 53 12.80 13.21 15.97
CA TRP A 53 13.94 12.32 16.23
C TRP A 53 13.68 10.91 15.73
N TYR A 54 12.49 10.35 15.97
CA TYR A 54 12.10 9.03 15.48
C TYR A 54 12.17 8.97 13.95
N CYS A 55 11.57 9.95 13.25
CA CYS A 55 11.61 10.01 11.79
C CYS A 55 13.03 10.00 11.25
N MET A 56 13.94 10.81 11.82
CA MET A 56 15.34 10.87 11.44
C MET A 56 16.09 9.55 11.66
N LYS A 57 15.77 8.83 12.72
CA LYS A 57 16.44 7.56 13.06
C LYS A 57 15.87 6.38 12.29
N LYS A 58 14.56 6.36 12.07
CA LYS A 58 13.87 5.30 11.34
C LYS A 58 14.16 5.36 9.83
N ALA A 59 14.25 6.58 9.27
CA ALA A 59 14.53 6.82 7.85
C ALA A 59 15.69 7.83 7.68
N PRO A 60 16.95 7.40 7.83
CA PRO A 60 18.11 8.31 7.78
C PRO A 60 18.23 9.11 6.48
N GLU A 61 17.72 8.59 5.38
CA GLU A 61 17.73 9.24 4.07
C GLU A 61 16.92 10.54 4.01
N VAL A 62 15.97 10.74 4.93
CA VAL A 62 15.18 11.98 5.04
C VAL A 62 15.58 12.85 6.23
N GLN A 63 16.67 12.51 6.94
CA GLN A 63 17.11 13.24 8.13
C GLN A 63 17.30 14.74 7.85
N GLU A 64 18.03 15.08 6.79
CA GLU A 64 18.31 16.49 6.43
C GLU A 64 16.99 17.26 6.21
N ARG A 65 16.03 16.63 5.53
CA ARG A 65 14.72 17.25 5.29
C ARG A 65 13.93 17.46 6.58
N VAL A 66 13.94 16.53 7.50
CA VAL A 66 13.30 16.67 8.83
C VAL A 66 13.94 17.81 9.61
N GLU A 67 15.28 17.92 9.60
CA GLU A 67 16.00 19.03 10.26
C GLU A 67 15.61 20.38 9.65
N GLN A 68 15.53 20.49 8.32
CA GLN A 68 15.08 21.70 7.64
C GLN A 68 13.65 22.09 8.04
N LEU A 69 12.73 21.12 8.06
CA LEU A 69 11.34 21.33 8.48
C LEU A 69 11.28 21.87 9.93
N VAL A 70 11.92 21.19 10.89
CA VAL A 70 11.93 21.62 12.29
C VAL A 70 12.51 23.03 12.45
N ASN A 71 13.63 23.33 11.74
CA ASN A 71 14.29 24.64 11.82
C ASN A 71 13.48 25.76 11.14
N SER A 72 12.59 25.44 10.21
CA SER A 72 11.72 26.42 9.54
C SER A 72 10.45 26.75 10.31
N ALA A 73 10.16 26.02 11.39
CA ALA A 73 8.92 26.19 12.16
C ALA A 73 8.84 27.58 12.81
N PRO A 74 7.68 28.23 12.82
CA PRO A 74 7.47 29.51 13.49
C PRO A 74 7.74 29.42 15.00
N ILE A 75 8.68 30.22 15.49
CA ILE A 75 9.10 30.22 16.92
C ILE A 75 7.96 30.64 17.85
N ASN A 76 7.12 31.60 17.41
CA ASN A 76 6.08 32.24 18.22
C ASN A 76 4.68 31.60 18.01
N ALA A 77 4.58 30.38 17.47
CA ALA A 77 3.30 29.72 17.30
C ALA A 77 2.66 29.43 18.65
N ASP A 78 1.38 29.75 18.79
CA ASP A 78 0.61 29.48 20.00
C ASP A 78 0.15 28.01 20.07
N ALA A 79 -0.48 27.63 21.19
CA ALA A 79 -0.94 26.27 21.43
C ALA A 79 -2.02 25.83 20.41
N LYS A 80 -2.87 26.77 19.97
CA LYS A 80 -3.90 26.49 18.98
C LYS A 80 -3.30 26.22 17.61
N GLN A 81 -2.37 27.07 17.17
CA GLN A 81 -1.68 26.88 15.89
C GLN A 81 -0.94 25.53 15.82
N ARG A 82 -0.30 25.13 16.92
CA ARG A 82 0.39 23.83 17.04
C ARG A 82 -0.59 22.66 16.92
N LYS A 83 -1.74 22.77 17.57
CA LYS A 83 -2.79 21.76 17.52
C LYS A 83 -3.42 21.68 16.13
N ASP A 84 -3.76 22.83 15.54
CA ASP A 84 -4.35 22.89 14.20
C ASP A 84 -3.39 22.28 13.14
N ALA A 85 -2.09 22.54 13.28
CA ALA A 85 -1.06 21.96 12.40
C ALA A 85 -0.94 20.44 12.57
N GLU A 86 -0.97 19.95 13.81
CA GLU A 86 -0.98 18.50 14.07
C GLU A 86 -2.23 17.83 13.46
N GLU A 87 -3.41 18.40 13.68
CA GLU A 87 -4.66 17.88 13.12
C GLU A 87 -4.65 17.88 11.58
N PHE A 88 -4.07 18.92 10.98
CA PHE A 88 -3.90 18.98 9.53
C PHE A 88 -3.00 17.84 9.02
N VAL A 89 -1.84 17.63 9.65
CA VAL A 89 -0.90 16.59 9.26
C VAL A 89 -1.53 15.20 9.41
N VAL A 90 -2.20 14.94 10.53
CA VAL A 90 -2.92 13.68 10.76
C VAL A 90 -3.96 13.43 9.68
N GLN A 91 -4.75 14.44 9.33
CA GLN A 91 -5.76 14.32 8.28
C GLN A 91 -5.14 14.16 6.88
N ALA A 92 -4.06 14.85 6.60
CA ALA A 92 -3.37 14.79 5.31
C ALA A 92 -2.63 13.45 5.10
N THR A 93 -2.30 12.75 6.17
CA THR A 93 -1.62 11.46 6.16
C THR A 93 -2.52 10.28 6.55
N ASP A 94 -3.83 10.43 6.47
CA ASP A 94 -4.80 9.40 6.85
C ASP A 94 -4.59 8.07 6.10
N THR A 95 -4.24 8.15 4.81
CA THR A 95 -3.89 7.00 3.97
C THR A 95 -2.62 6.25 4.42
N SER A 96 -1.77 6.89 5.20
CA SER A 96 -0.57 6.29 5.80
C SER A 96 -0.82 5.83 7.23
N ILE A 97 -1.56 6.62 8.00
CA ILE A 97 -1.92 6.29 9.38
C ILE A 97 -2.79 5.03 9.43
N ILE A 98 -3.70 4.84 8.49
CA ILE A 98 -4.55 3.65 8.44
C ILE A 98 -3.74 2.34 8.37
N TYR A 99 -2.54 2.36 7.80
CA TYR A 99 -1.64 1.20 7.76
C TYR A 99 -1.06 0.82 9.13
N THR A 100 -1.11 1.73 10.12
CA THR A 100 -0.71 1.43 11.49
C THR A 100 -1.83 0.79 12.33
N ASP A 101 -3.05 0.71 11.77
CA ASP A 101 -4.23 0.13 12.43
C ASP A 101 -4.98 -0.82 11.47
N PRO A 102 -4.49 -2.05 11.29
CA PRO A 102 -5.11 -3.03 10.38
C PRO A 102 -6.58 -3.30 10.68
N SER A 103 -6.99 -3.22 11.95
CA SER A 103 -8.38 -3.45 12.34
C SER A 103 -9.30 -2.33 11.85
N ASN A 104 -8.84 -1.09 11.94
CA ASN A 104 -9.55 0.07 11.42
C ASN A 104 -9.54 0.08 9.88
N MET A 105 -8.42 -0.29 9.27
CA MET A 105 -8.28 -0.44 7.82
C MET A 105 -9.33 -1.40 7.25
N ILE A 106 -9.52 -2.57 7.85
CA ILE A 106 -10.50 -3.55 7.42
C ILE A 106 -11.94 -3.02 7.51
N LYS A 107 -12.23 -2.18 8.50
CA LYS A 107 -13.58 -1.63 8.70
C LYS A 107 -13.91 -0.48 7.75
N ASN A 108 -12.93 0.35 7.40
CA ASN A 108 -13.15 1.62 6.72
C ASN A 108 -12.72 1.63 5.25
N CYS A 109 -11.85 0.70 4.83
CA CYS A 109 -11.45 0.62 3.42
C CYS A 109 -12.42 -0.29 2.66
N ASN A 110 -13.32 0.28 1.89
CA ASN A 110 -14.35 -0.45 1.16
C ASN A 110 -13.77 -1.46 0.14
N TYR A 111 -12.64 -1.18 -0.45
CA TYR A 111 -11.91 -2.13 -1.30
C TYR A 111 -11.41 -3.38 -0.54
N ILE A 112 -11.52 -3.41 0.78
CA ILE A 112 -11.23 -4.58 1.63
C ILE A 112 -12.54 -5.27 2.04
N TYR A 113 -13.46 -4.57 2.71
CA TYR A 113 -14.65 -5.22 3.27
C TYR A 113 -15.71 -5.60 2.24
N ASN A 114 -15.79 -4.91 1.08
CA ASN A 114 -16.68 -5.25 -0.03
C ASN A 114 -16.08 -6.23 -1.06
N TRP A 115 -14.80 -6.60 -0.87
CA TRP A 115 -14.11 -7.44 -1.84
C TRP A 115 -14.61 -8.88 -1.78
N LYS A 116 -14.71 -9.51 -2.96
CA LYS A 116 -15.11 -10.90 -3.12
C LYS A 116 -13.97 -11.72 -3.73
N GLU A 117 -13.76 -12.92 -3.20
CA GLU A 117 -12.67 -13.79 -3.65
C GLU A 117 -12.80 -14.19 -5.12
N GLU A 118 -14.04 -14.30 -5.63
CA GLU A 118 -14.32 -14.61 -7.03
C GLU A 118 -13.64 -13.61 -7.96
N TYR A 119 -13.50 -12.35 -7.54
CA TYR A 119 -12.84 -11.32 -8.33
C TYR A 119 -11.38 -11.66 -8.67
N LEU A 120 -10.69 -12.39 -7.81
CA LEU A 120 -9.35 -12.89 -8.07
C LEU A 120 -9.38 -14.24 -8.78
N LEU A 121 -10.17 -15.18 -8.26
CA LEU A 121 -10.10 -16.59 -8.65
C LEU A 121 -10.58 -16.84 -10.09
N GLU A 122 -11.39 -15.95 -10.65
CA GLU A 122 -11.81 -16.05 -12.06
C GLU A 122 -10.79 -15.52 -13.08
N LEU A 123 -9.74 -14.79 -12.59
CA LEU A 123 -8.72 -14.23 -13.50
C LEU A 123 -7.85 -15.33 -14.11
N VAL A 124 -7.41 -16.30 -13.31
CA VAL A 124 -6.53 -17.40 -13.72
C VAL A 124 -6.71 -18.62 -12.81
N ASP A 125 -6.19 -19.77 -13.23
CA ASP A 125 -6.12 -20.98 -12.41
C ASP A 125 -4.96 -20.91 -11.41
N PHE A 126 -5.28 -20.92 -10.12
CA PHE A 126 -4.33 -20.89 -9.00
C PHE A 126 -3.90 -22.29 -8.51
N ASN A 127 -4.53 -23.37 -9.00
CA ASN A 127 -4.27 -24.73 -8.50
C ASN A 127 -2.79 -25.09 -8.61
N ASN A 128 -2.19 -25.45 -7.46
CA ASN A 128 -0.80 -25.89 -7.34
C ASN A 128 0.26 -24.87 -7.84
N LYS A 129 -0.08 -23.58 -7.91
CA LYS A 129 0.83 -22.51 -8.35
C LYS A 129 1.69 -21.96 -7.21
N LEU A 130 2.86 -21.43 -7.59
CA LEU A 130 3.69 -20.59 -6.74
C LEU A 130 3.32 -19.13 -7.05
N VAL A 131 2.85 -18.42 -6.04
CA VAL A 131 2.25 -17.08 -6.20
C VAL A 131 3.04 -16.04 -5.39
N LEU A 132 3.22 -14.85 -5.95
CA LEU A 132 3.67 -13.66 -5.27
C LEU A 132 2.53 -12.64 -5.25
N ASP A 133 2.17 -12.15 -4.08
CA ASP A 133 1.25 -11.04 -3.85
C ASP A 133 2.06 -9.82 -3.40
N ILE A 134 2.06 -8.74 -4.18
CA ILE A 134 2.86 -7.53 -3.92
C ILE A 134 1.96 -6.43 -3.37
N GLY A 135 2.40 -5.79 -2.28
CA GLY A 135 1.57 -4.86 -1.53
C GLY A 135 0.37 -5.56 -0.92
N SER A 136 0.63 -6.68 -0.25
CA SER A 136 -0.43 -7.59 0.21
C SER A 136 -1.41 -6.95 1.20
N GLY A 137 -1.03 -5.84 1.84
CA GLY A 137 -1.85 -5.15 2.82
C GLY A 137 -2.25 -6.07 3.97
N THR A 138 -3.54 -6.25 4.18
CA THR A 138 -4.09 -7.20 5.17
C THR A 138 -4.14 -8.64 4.69
N GLY A 139 -3.54 -8.95 3.53
CA GLY A 139 -3.46 -10.29 2.95
C GLY A 139 -4.69 -10.74 2.18
N ARG A 140 -5.55 -9.83 1.76
CA ARG A 140 -6.80 -10.10 1.05
C ARG A 140 -6.61 -11.05 -0.14
N LEU A 141 -5.71 -10.71 -1.07
CA LEU A 141 -5.42 -11.55 -2.23
C LEU A 141 -4.64 -12.80 -1.83
N ALA A 142 -3.62 -12.65 -0.98
CA ALA A 142 -2.77 -13.76 -0.55
C ALA A 142 -3.57 -14.89 0.07
N PHE A 143 -4.50 -14.59 0.99
CA PHE A 143 -5.31 -15.62 1.66
C PHE A 143 -6.36 -16.26 0.73
N ALA A 144 -6.91 -15.51 -0.23
CA ALA A 144 -7.79 -16.08 -1.24
C ALA A 144 -7.04 -17.05 -2.16
N ALA A 145 -5.88 -16.63 -2.69
CA ALA A 145 -5.04 -17.48 -3.52
C ALA A 145 -4.54 -18.73 -2.79
N ALA A 146 -4.23 -18.61 -1.49
CA ALA A 146 -3.71 -19.70 -0.67
C ALA A 146 -4.67 -20.91 -0.55
N LYS A 147 -5.95 -20.72 -0.79
CA LYS A 147 -6.94 -21.82 -0.77
C LYS A 147 -6.70 -22.85 -1.89
N LEU A 148 -6.05 -22.42 -2.99
CA LEU A 148 -5.81 -23.24 -4.17
C LEU A 148 -4.31 -23.38 -4.49
N ALA A 149 -3.53 -22.35 -4.19
CA ALA A 149 -2.11 -22.30 -4.51
C ALA A 149 -1.28 -23.28 -3.67
N ARG A 150 -0.20 -23.78 -4.26
CA ARG A 150 0.80 -24.57 -3.53
C ARG A 150 1.47 -23.74 -2.45
N LYS A 151 1.82 -22.50 -2.76
CA LYS A 151 2.47 -21.56 -1.85
C LYS A 151 2.25 -20.12 -2.30
N VAL A 152 2.05 -19.22 -1.35
CA VAL A 152 1.92 -17.78 -1.59
C VAL A 152 2.99 -17.05 -0.78
N TYR A 153 3.69 -16.13 -1.42
CA TYR A 153 4.54 -15.13 -0.78
C TYR A 153 3.77 -13.81 -0.76
N ALA A 154 3.48 -13.33 0.44
CA ALA A 154 2.79 -12.07 0.68
C ALA A 154 3.83 -11.00 1.02
N SER A 155 4.13 -10.15 0.03
CA SER A 155 5.13 -9.09 0.15
C SER A 155 4.45 -7.77 0.53
N GLU A 156 4.86 -7.19 1.64
CA GLU A 156 4.26 -5.97 2.19
C GLU A 156 5.32 -5.11 2.87
N PRO A 157 5.51 -3.84 2.48
CA PRO A 157 6.53 -2.99 3.09
C PRO A 157 6.21 -2.55 4.53
N THR A 158 4.94 -2.59 4.94
CA THR A 158 4.50 -2.05 6.23
C THR A 158 4.54 -3.07 7.35
N ASP A 159 5.32 -2.82 8.40
CA ASP A 159 5.52 -3.72 9.55
C ASP A 159 4.21 -4.18 10.19
N MET A 160 3.31 -3.23 10.49
CA MET A 160 2.05 -3.54 11.19
C MET A 160 1.14 -4.46 10.38
N LEU A 161 1.13 -4.31 9.04
CA LEU A 161 0.35 -5.18 8.17
C LEU A 161 0.98 -6.57 8.06
N ARG A 162 2.32 -6.67 8.02
CA ARG A 162 3.01 -7.97 8.08
C ARG A 162 2.72 -8.71 9.37
N GLU A 163 2.76 -8.02 10.53
CA GLU A 163 2.43 -8.64 11.82
C GLU A 163 0.98 -9.10 11.85
N TYR A 164 0.04 -8.29 11.38
CA TYR A 164 -1.36 -8.68 11.25
C TYR A 164 -1.52 -9.97 10.43
N MET A 165 -0.86 -10.09 9.28
CA MET A 165 -0.92 -11.29 8.45
C MET A 165 -0.30 -12.51 9.16
N ARG A 166 0.83 -12.34 9.87
CA ARG A 166 1.47 -13.42 10.64
C ARG A 166 0.58 -13.91 11.78
N ASP A 167 -0.05 -12.99 12.50
CA ASP A 167 -1.01 -13.33 13.56
C ASP A 167 -2.20 -14.13 13.01
N LYS A 168 -2.74 -13.69 11.87
CA LYS A 168 -3.81 -14.40 11.17
C LYS A 168 -3.39 -15.80 10.73
N ILE A 169 -2.20 -15.95 10.14
CA ILE A 169 -1.61 -17.22 9.73
C ILE A 169 -1.51 -18.18 10.93
N ASN A 170 -0.98 -17.70 12.05
CA ASN A 170 -0.83 -18.51 13.26
C ASN A 170 -2.20 -18.91 13.85
N LYS A 171 -3.13 -17.97 13.94
CA LYS A 171 -4.46 -18.18 14.50
C LYS A 171 -5.32 -19.14 13.68
N GLU A 172 -5.22 -19.05 12.35
CA GLU A 172 -6.00 -19.85 11.41
C GLU A 172 -5.25 -21.11 10.91
N HIS A 173 -4.01 -21.33 11.38
CA HIS A 173 -3.15 -22.47 11.03
C HIS A 173 -2.88 -22.59 9.52
N ILE A 174 -2.68 -21.45 8.84
CA ILE A 174 -2.40 -21.40 7.40
C ILE A 174 -0.94 -21.80 7.17
N SER A 175 -0.67 -22.87 6.44
CA SER A 175 0.67 -23.46 6.29
C SER A 175 1.40 -23.04 5.02
N ASN A 176 0.71 -22.48 4.03
CA ASN A 176 1.23 -22.23 2.70
C ASN A 176 1.37 -20.73 2.33
N VAL A 177 1.25 -19.83 3.32
CA VAL A 177 1.53 -18.40 3.15
C VAL A 177 2.78 -18.01 3.91
N VAL A 178 3.67 -17.25 3.25
CA VAL A 178 4.89 -16.69 3.84
C VAL A 178 4.85 -15.18 3.69
N VAL A 179 4.93 -14.46 4.81
CA VAL A 179 4.91 -12.99 4.82
C VAL A 179 6.35 -12.48 4.76
N VAL A 180 6.64 -11.65 3.77
CA VAL A 180 7.96 -11.05 3.51
C VAL A 180 7.89 -9.54 3.39
N ASP A 181 9.03 -8.87 3.57
CA ASP A 181 9.18 -7.45 3.28
C ASP A 181 9.49 -7.26 1.79
N GLY A 182 9.00 -6.18 1.17
CA GLY A 182 9.33 -5.82 -0.20
C GLY A 182 8.34 -4.86 -0.85
N THR A 183 8.84 -4.17 -1.87
CA THR A 183 8.09 -3.24 -2.72
C THR A 183 8.08 -3.75 -4.17
N VAL A 184 7.25 -3.13 -5.01
CA VAL A 184 7.14 -3.54 -6.43
C VAL A 184 8.37 -3.14 -7.26
N GLU A 185 9.07 -2.07 -6.89
CA GLU A 185 10.24 -1.59 -7.65
C GLU A 185 11.47 -2.49 -7.52
N HIS A 186 11.53 -3.26 -6.45
CA HIS A 186 12.65 -4.16 -6.15
C HIS A 186 12.15 -5.45 -5.51
N ILE A 187 11.82 -6.41 -6.36
CA ILE A 187 11.36 -7.73 -5.91
C ILE A 187 12.59 -8.63 -5.67
N PRO A 188 12.89 -9.04 -4.42
CA PRO A 188 14.14 -9.72 -4.08
C PRO A 188 14.14 -11.21 -4.45
N TYR A 189 13.69 -11.52 -5.64
CA TYR A 189 13.64 -12.88 -6.20
C TYR A 189 14.30 -12.93 -7.57
N GLU A 190 14.78 -14.11 -7.92
CA GLU A 190 15.37 -14.38 -9.24
C GLU A 190 14.34 -14.30 -10.36
N ASP A 191 14.83 -14.13 -11.58
CA ASP A 191 14.00 -14.18 -12.78
C ASP A 191 13.23 -15.50 -12.86
N ASN A 192 12.01 -15.46 -13.39
CA ASN A 192 11.23 -16.65 -13.65
C ASN A 192 10.94 -17.53 -12.41
N THR A 193 10.73 -16.91 -11.26
CA THR A 193 10.47 -17.61 -10.01
C THR A 193 9.00 -18.02 -9.86
N PHE A 194 8.05 -17.14 -10.14
CA PHE A 194 6.64 -17.32 -9.81
C PHE A 194 5.80 -17.73 -11.02
N ASP A 195 4.79 -18.56 -10.79
CA ASP A 195 3.79 -18.89 -11.78
C ASP A 195 2.78 -17.74 -11.97
N ILE A 196 2.47 -17.05 -10.87
CA ILE A 196 1.57 -15.89 -10.83
C ILE A 196 2.19 -14.80 -9.95
N VAL A 197 2.19 -13.56 -10.44
CA VAL A 197 2.52 -12.36 -9.67
C VAL A 197 1.28 -11.46 -9.68
N MET A 198 0.79 -11.08 -8.51
CA MET A 198 -0.44 -10.31 -8.40
C MET A 198 -0.26 -9.08 -7.49
N SER A 199 -1.08 -8.09 -7.72
CA SER A 199 -1.16 -6.87 -6.92
C SER A 199 -2.59 -6.34 -6.84
N ALA A 200 -2.82 -5.35 -5.98
CA ALA A 200 -4.01 -4.53 -5.97
C ALA A 200 -3.69 -3.15 -5.40
N HIS A 201 -4.02 -2.09 -6.13
CA HIS A 201 -3.74 -0.70 -5.74
C HIS A 201 -2.24 -0.38 -5.54
N VAL A 202 -1.35 -1.10 -6.24
CA VAL A 202 0.11 -0.95 -6.13
C VAL A 202 0.70 -0.36 -7.40
N VAL A 203 0.25 -0.85 -8.56
CA VAL A 203 0.72 -0.40 -9.87
C VAL A 203 0.07 0.95 -10.21
N GLY A 204 0.88 1.93 -10.64
CA GLY A 204 0.34 3.21 -11.11
C GLY A 204 1.24 4.43 -10.91
N ASP A 205 2.28 4.35 -10.09
CA ASP A 205 3.24 5.45 -9.89
C ASP A 205 4.32 5.45 -11.01
N ASN A 206 4.74 4.26 -11.42
CA ASN A 206 5.69 4.05 -12.52
C ASN A 206 5.38 2.73 -13.24
N TYR A 207 4.34 2.74 -14.06
CA TYR A 207 3.86 1.54 -14.78
C TYR A 207 4.97 0.76 -15.49
N GLU A 208 5.94 1.45 -16.11
CA GLU A 208 7.01 0.80 -16.87
C GLU A 208 7.91 -0.02 -15.96
N ALA A 209 8.47 0.58 -14.92
CA ALA A 209 9.38 -0.09 -14.00
C ALA A 209 8.67 -1.18 -13.18
N GLU A 210 7.47 -0.88 -12.67
CA GLU A 210 6.68 -1.79 -11.84
C GLU A 210 6.29 -3.05 -12.62
N ILE A 211 5.74 -2.89 -13.82
CA ILE A 211 5.33 -4.02 -14.66
C ILE A 211 6.55 -4.80 -15.18
N ALA A 212 7.66 -4.12 -15.51
CA ALA A 212 8.90 -4.79 -15.91
C ALA A 212 9.44 -5.70 -14.81
N GLU A 213 9.42 -5.24 -13.56
CA GLU A 213 9.89 -6.02 -12.42
C GLU A 213 8.96 -7.21 -12.11
N MET A 214 7.64 -7.00 -12.17
CA MET A 214 6.67 -8.09 -12.08
C MET A 214 6.89 -9.12 -13.20
N GLN A 215 7.12 -8.68 -14.46
CA GLN A 215 7.41 -9.57 -15.58
C GLN A 215 8.72 -10.33 -15.36
N ARG A 216 9.76 -9.67 -14.84
CA ARG A 216 11.06 -10.29 -14.61
C ARG A 216 10.94 -11.55 -13.74
N VAL A 217 10.24 -11.45 -12.62
CA VAL A 217 10.11 -12.56 -11.66
C VAL A 217 9.02 -13.57 -12.03
N THR A 218 8.15 -13.26 -13.00
CA THR A 218 7.14 -14.19 -13.50
C THR A 218 7.75 -15.15 -14.51
N LYS A 219 7.42 -16.44 -14.43
CA LYS A 219 7.85 -17.46 -15.39
C LYS A 219 7.30 -17.21 -16.80
N PRO A 220 7.98 -17.73 -17.85
CA PRO A 220 7.36 -17.83 -19.16
C PRO A 220 6.01 -18.55 -19.09
N ASN A 221 5.00 -18.02 -19.77
CA ASN A 221 3.59 -18.45 -19.73
C ASN A 221 2.89 -18.31 -18.36
N GLY A 222 3.55 -17.71 -17.36
CA GLY A 222 2.92 -17.29 -16.13
C GLY A 222 2.04 -16.05 -16.31
N TYR A 223 1.43 -15.58 -15.24
CA TYR A 223 0.51 -14.43 -15.29
C TYR A 223 0.90 -13.33 -14.32
N ILE A 224 0.67 -12.09 -14.77
CA ILE A 224 0.63 -10.90 -13.92
C ILE A 224 -0.84 -10.49 -13.79
N LEU A 225 -1.25 -10.19 -12.56
CA LEU A 225 -2.61 -9.76 -12.23
C LEU A 225 -2.58 -8.42 -11.49
N ASP A 226 -3.57 -7.56 -11.79
CA ASP A 226 -3.92 -6.44 -10.92
C ASP A 226 -5.41 -6.55 -10.57
N CYS A 227 -5.70 -6.92 -9.32
CA CYS A 227 -7.03 -7.25 -8.84
C CYS A 227 -7.52 -6.22 -7.84
N MET A 228 -7.84 -5.03 -8.34
CA MET A 228 -8.42 -3.96 -7.52
C MET A 228 -9.80 -4.37 -6.99
N GLY A 229 -10.09 -3.91 -5.76
CA GLY A 229 -11.44 -3.96 -5.19
C GLY A 229 -12.24 -2.70 -5.50
N GLU A 230 -13.48 -2.64 -5.03
CA GLU A 230 -14.27 -1.42 -5.06
C GLU A 230 -13.63 -0.37 -4.14
N ASP A 231 -13.22 0.76 -4.71
CA ASP A 231 -12.80 1.94 -3.97
C ASP A 231 -13.77 3.11 -4.24
N ASP A 232 -13.48 4.27 -3.67
CA ASP A 232 -14.32 5.47 -3.83
C ASP A 232 -14.16 6.15 -5.20
N ARG A 233 -13.32 5.60 -6.07
CA ARG A 233 -13.07 6.15 -7.40
C ARG A 233 -14.03 5.54 -8.41
N ILE A 234 -14.80 6.39 -9.08
CA ILE A 234 -15.64 5.98 -10.20
C ILE A 234 -14.75 5.80 -11.42
N ARG A 235 -14.74 4.58 -11.97
CA ARG A 235 -14.04 4.25 -13.21
C ARG A 235 -15.06 3.85 -14.26
N GLU A 236 -15.28 4.74 -15.22
CA GLU A 236 -16.22 4.51 -16.33
C GLU A 236 -15.61 3.69 -17.46
N LYS A 237 -14.29 3.56 -17.49
CA LYS A 237 -13.54 2.83 -18.52
C LYS A 237 -12.32 2.13 -17.92
N PRO A 238 -11.80 1.08 -18.60
CA PRO A 238 -10.56 0.44 -18.18
C PRO A 238 -9.38 1.42 -18.28
N ASP A 239 -8.33 1.11 -17.54
CA ASP A 239 -7.07 1.87 -17.54
C ASP A 239 -6.34 1.67 -18.88
N GLU A 240 -6.18 2.75 -19.63
CA GLU A 240 -5.52 2.75 -20.94
C GLU A 240 -4.03 2.39 -20.83
N GLU A 241 -3.35 2.76 -19.73
CA GLU A 241 -1.96 2.39 -19.49
C GLU A 241 -1.78 0.87 -19.36
N MET A 242 -2.72 0.20 -18.69
CA MET A 242 -2.72 -1.25 -18.59
C MET A 242 -2.98 -1.91 -19.96
N LEU A 243 -3.98 -1.42 -20.71
CA LEU A 243 -4.32 -1.96 -22.04
C LEU A 243 -3.16 -1.77 -23.03
N ASN A 244 -2.53 -0.62 -23.06
CA ASN A 244 -1.38 -0.33 -23.93
C ASN A 244 -0.17 -1.23 -23.64
N ARG A 245 -0.09 -1.79 -22.42
CA ARG A 245 0.94 -2.75 -22.00
C ARG A 245 0.53 -4.21 -22.19
N GLY A 246 -0.60 -4.45 -22.86
CA GLY A 246 -1.05 -5.78 -23.27
C GLY A 246 -1.78 -6.55 -22.16
N PHE A 247 -2.35 -5.87 -21.18
CA PHE A 247 -3.26 -6.49 -20.23
C PHE A 247 -4.65 -6.65 -20.86
N GLU A 248 -5.30 -7.76 -20.56
CA GLU A 248 -6.73 -7.99 -20.73
C GLU A 248 -7.44 -7.62 -19.43
N TYR A 249 -8.72 -7.33 -19.49
CA TYR A 249 -9.50 -7.04 -18.29
C TYR A 249 -10.76 -7.88 -18.19
N LEU A 250 -11.19 -8.13 -16.95
CA LEU A 250 -12.52 -8.59 -16.59
C LEU A 250 -13.25 -7.45 -15.88
N TYR A 251 -14.55 -7.40 -16.07
CA TYR A 251 -15.37 -6.28 -15.63
C TYR A 251 -16.49 -6.76 -14.72
N HIS A 252 -16.70 -6.03 -13.63
CA HIS A 252 -17.87 -6.16 -12.78
C HIS A 252 -18.52 -4.80 -12.55
N LYS A 253 -19.85 -4.80 -12.57
CA LYS A 253 -20.58 -3.62 -12.16
C LYS A 253 -20.48 -3.44 -10.66
N SER A 254 -19.96 -2.28 -10.22
CA SER A 254 -19.87 -1.93 -8.83
C SER A 254 -21.25 -1.72 -8.19
N THR A 255 -21.39 -2.12 -6.93
CA THR A 255 -22.56 -1.80 -6.11
C THR A 255 -22.50 -0.37 -5.56
N LEU A 256 -21.33 0.28 -5.60
CA LEU A 256 -21.10 1.64 -5.10
C LEU A 256 -21.20 2.72 -6.19
N GLY A 257 -21.53 2.34 -7.44
CA GLY A 257 -21.81 3.26 -8.53
C GLY A 257 -20.70 3.44 -9.57
N GLY A 258 -19.52 2.87 -9.36
CA GLY A 258 -18.45 2.77 -10.35
C GLY A 258 -18.33 1.36 -10.93
N ASP A 259 -17.51 1.20 -11.94
CA ASP A 259 -17.24 -0.09 -12.55
C ASP A 259 -15.87 -0.61 -12.08
N ILE A 260 -15.77 -1.91 -11.82
CA ILE A 260 -14.54 -2.56 -11.39
C ILE A 260 -13.89 -3.25 -12.57
N TYR A 261 -12.69 -2.82 -12.90
CA TYR A 261 -11.85 -3.43 -13.90
C TYR A 261 -10.69 -4.14 -13.20
N ARG A 262 -10.49 -5.42 -13.51
CA ARG A 262 -9.40 -6.25 -13.02
C ARG A 262 -8.62 -6.77 -14.19
N TYR A 263 -7.33 -6.78 -14.07
CA TYR A 263 -6.42 -6.96 -15.20
C TYR A 263 -5.63 -8.25 -15.06
N ARG A 264 -5.35 -8.88 -16.20
CA ARG A 264 -4.42 -9.99 -16.31
C ARG A 264 -3.58 -9.86 -17.57
N LYS A 265 -2.36 -10.33 -17.49
CA LYS A 265 -1.45 -10.43 -18.63
C LYS A 265 -0.68 -11.73 -18.57
N GLN A 266 -0.70 -12.52 -19.65
CA GLN A 266 0.21 -13.65 -19.77
C GLN A 266 1.60 -13.18 -20.16
N VAL A 267 2.62 -13.65 -19.45
CA VAL A 267 4.02 -13.28 -19.69
C VAL A 267 4.61 -14.20 -20.75
N ILE A 268 4.87 -13.65 -21.93
CA ILE A 268 5.56 -14.33 -23.02
C ILE A 268 7.02 -13.90 -23.00
N LYS A 269 7.93 -14.85 -22.85
CA LYS A 269 9.39 -14.63 -22.91
C LYS A 269 9.96 -15.49 -24.03
N ASN A 270 10.78 -14.89 -24.85
CA ASN A 270 11.50 -15.56 -25.94
C ASN A 270 12.74 -16.27 -25.42
#